data_88ec87f235cabfa168e71581d2bf2455
#
_entry.id   88ec87f235cabfa168e71581d2bf2455
#
_cell.length_a   1.000
_cell.length_b   1.000
_cell.length_c   1.000
_cell.angle_alpha   90.00
_cell.angle_beta   90.00
_cell.angle_gamma   90.00
#
_symmetry.space_group_name_H-M   'P 1'
#
loop_
_entity.id
_entity.type
_entity.pdbx_description
1 polymer ?
#
loop_
_entity_poly.entity_id
_entity_poly.type
_entity_poly.pdbx_seq_one_letter_code
_entity_poly.pdbx_strand_id
1 'polypeptide(L)'
;YPEHKQALMMAADECGEGRVYAGWHFMSDHYAAVKLAKQIYPNMTVSMNESVIDIPRRTYAPNVFDDENTSDPKIKTTVKAMIDKQVKEFEKEYPVIKTTLIGSILTKRYRNDADLDINVLFDVPEDKREEERLRLSKKFLSSSNPDNIQGKLIPGTKHPVNYYIITDRETYDSQNEKADAVFDIESNRFIKRPEDFTFDINLYLKDFEKKVQEIDVIKGELKRDVIDYDDLKELEPSDVRDIKDRVDAKVQEIKKDLQDIIDIGDKVDAERRAAFDRDMTPDE
;
A
#
# COMPACT_ATOMS: atom_id res chain seq x y z
N TYR A 1 14.80 -7.00 -2.67
CA TYR A 1 16.00 -7.39 -3.47
C TYR A 1 17.21 -7.41 -2.54
N PRO A 2 17.41 -8.50 -1.74
CA PRO A 2 18.57 -8.62 -0.81
C PRO A 2 19.92 -8.48 -1.53
N GLU A 3 19.97 -8.94 -2.77
CA GLU A 3 21.13 -8.90 -3.65
C GLU A 3 21.56 -7.47 -4.04
N HIS A 4 20.63 -6.51 -4.03
CA HIS A 4 20.91 -5.09 -4.34
C HIS A 4 21.13 -4.22 -3.10
N LYS A 5 20.93 -4.78 -1.90
CA LYS A 5 21.03 -4.03 -0.64
C LYS A 5 22.34 -3.26 -0.50
N GLN A 6 23.45 -3.91 -0.81
CA GLN A 6 24.76 -3.29 -0.66
C GLN A 6 24.96 -2.15 -1.66
N ALA A 7 24.53 -2.33 -2.90
CA ALA A 7 24.58 -1.30 -3.93
C ALA A 7 23.71 -0.09 -3.59
N LEU A 8 22.50 -0.32 -3.08
CA LEU A 8 21.59 0.74 -2.64
C LEU A 8 22.14 1.51 -1.44
N MET A 9 22.76 0.82 -0.48
CA MET A 9 23.40 1.49 0.66
C MET A 9 24.60 2.33 0.23
N MET A 10 25.43 1.83 -0.68
CA MET A 10 26.56 2.60 -1.21
C MET A 10 26.07 3.83 -1.99
N ALA A 11 25.04 3.71 -2.81
CA ALA A 11 24.45 4.83 -3.52
C ALA A 11 23.86 5.89 -2.57
N ALA A 12 23.25 5.48 -1.47
CA ALA A 12 22.72 6.40 -0.45
C ALA A 12 23.86 7.13 0.31
N ASP A 13 24.93 6.42 0.67
CA ASP A 13 26.11 7.02 1.31
C ASP A 13 26.80 8.00 0.35
N GLU A 14 27.03 7.61 -0.91
CA GLU A 14 27.61 8.48 -1.94
C GLU A 14 26.77 9.76 -2.18
N CYS A 15 25.44 9.63 -2.19
CA CYS A 15 24.54 10.78 -2.30
C CYS A 15 24.63 11.71 -1.10
N GLY A 16 24.72 11.17 0.12
CA GLY A 16 24.88 11.92 1.36
C GLY A 16 26.21 12.66 1.40
N GLU A 17 27.30 12.01 1.04
CA GLU A 17 28.63 12.62 0.96
C GLU A 17 28.68 13.72 -0.12
N GLY A 18 28.11 13.48 -1.30
CA GLY A 18 28.02 14.49 -2.36
C GLY A 18 27.33 15.77 -1.91
N ARG A 19 26.31 15.70 -1.06
CA ARG A 19 25.64 16.88 -0.48
C ARG A 19 26.52 17.63 0.51
N VAL A 20 27.40 16.94 1.23
CA VAL A 20 28.39 17.56 2.11
C VAL A 20 29.46 18.30 1.29
N TYR A 21 29.99 17.67 0.25
CA TYR A 21 30.95 18.30 -0.66
C TYR A 21 30.37 19.51 -1.40
N ALA A 22 29.07 19.47 -1.71
CA ALA A 22 28.35 20.61 -2.29
C ALA A 22 28.06 21.75 -1.27
N GLY A 23 28.46 21.61 -0.01
CA GLY A 23 28.26 22.60 1.03
C GLY A 23 26.80 22.74 1.51
N TRP A 24 25.95 21.77 1.22
CA TRP A 24 24.53 21.79 1.56
C TRP A 24 24.23 21.16 2.94
N HIS A 25 25.13 20.29 3.43
CA HIS A 25 25.03 19.64 4.72
C HIS A 25 26.40 19.56 5.40
N PHE A 26 26.40 19.46 6.72
CA PHE A 26 27.57 19.08 7.49
C PHE A 26 27.73 17.57 7.51
N MET A 27 28.97 17.06 7.66
CA MET A 27 29.21 15.62 7.82
C MET A 27 28.46 15.02 9.00
N SER A 28 28.23 15.81 10.07
CA SER A 28 27.41 15.41 11.21
C SER A 28 25.97 15.07 10.82
N ASP A 29 25.39 15.78 9.86
CA ASP A 29 24.02 15.57 9.40
C ASP A 29 23.94 14.30 8.57
N HIS A 30 24.94 14.03 7.72
CA HIS A 30 25.06 12.78 7.00
C HIS A 30 25.17 11.59 7.96
N TYR A 31 26.07 11.63 8.94
CA TYR A 31 26.19 10.57 9.92
C TYR A 31 24.94 10.38 10.76
N ALA A 32 24.26 11.47 11.13
CA ALA A 32 22.99 11.38 11.85
C ALA A 32 21.91 10.72 11.01
N ALA A 33 21.80 11.05 9.70
CA ALA A 33 20.85 10.45 8.77
C ALA A 33 21.15 8.95 8.57
N VAL A 34 22.42 8.57 8.38
CA VAL A 34 22.81 7.14 8.26
C VAL A 34 22.51 6.37 9.54
N LYS A 35 22.77 6.97 10.70
CA LYS A 35 22.45 6.35 12.00
C LYS A 35 20.95 6.15 12.18
N LEU A 36 20.15 7.16 11.84
CA LEU A 36 18.69 7.11 11.88
C LEU A 36 18.15 6.06 10.89
N ALA A 37 18.64 6.04 9.66
CA ALA A 37 18.27 5.05 8.66
C ALA A 37 18.57 3.62 9.14
N LYS A 38 19.72 3.37 9.76
CA LYS A 38 20.06 2.07 10.35
C LYS A 38 19.18 1.66 11.53
N GLN A 39 18.62 2.62 12.26
CA GLN A 39 17.66 2.35 13.35
C GLN A 39 16.25 2.05 12.81
N ILE A 40 15.85 2.74 11.74
CA ILE A 40 14.52 2.58 11.13
C ILE A 40 14.49 1.35 10.21
N TYR A 41 15.58 1.06 9.52
CA TYR A 41 15.69 -0.01 8.51
C TYR A 41 15.23 -1.40 9.01
N PRO A 42 15.55 -1.89 10.23
CA PRO A 42 15.03 -3.16 10.71
C PRO A 42 13.49 -3.19 10.80
N ASN A 43 12.88 -2.04 11.03
CA ASN A 43 11.42 -1.91 11.08
C ASN A 43 10.81 -1.68 9.69
N MET A 44 11.56 -1.09 8.76
CA MET A 44 11.15 -0.91 7.36
C MET A 44 11.24 -2.20 6.55
N THR A 45 12.13 -3.14 6.88
CA THR A 45 12.25 -4.41 6.16
C THR A 45 11.00 -5.29 6.27
N VAL A 46 10.12 -5.01 7.22
CA VAL A 46 8.82 -5.68 7.33
C VAL A 46 7.83 -5.12 6.29
N SER A 47 7.96 -3.85 5.89
CA SER A 47 7.08 -3.22 4.90
C SER A 47 7.66 -3.16 3.47
N MET A 48 8.97 -3.32 3.30
CA MET A 48 9.61 -3.32 1.96
C MET A 48 9.45 -4.63 1.17
N ASN A 49 8.77 -5.63 1.72
CA ASN A 49 8.31 -6.79 0.94
C ASN A 49 7.01 -6.50 0.15
N GLU A 50 6.47 -5.31 0.27
CA GLU A 50 5.38 -4.84 -0.56
C GLU A 50 6.00 -4.27 -1.83
N SER A 51 5.74 -4.92 -2.97
CA SER A 51 6.08 -4.33 -4.26
C SER A 51 5.33 -2.99 -4.34
N VAL A 52 6.03 -1.92 -4.70
CA VAL A 52 5.44 -0.59 -4.91
C VAL A 52 4.31 -0.65 -5.96
N ILE A 53 4.25 -1.74 -6.71
CA ILE A 53 3.25 -2.03 -7.72
C ILE A 53 2.61 -3.37 -7.36
N ASP A 54 1.35 -3.34 -6.89
CA ASP A 54 0.55 -4.53 -6.67
C ASP A 54 0.17 -5.17 -8.02
N ILE A 55 0.91 -6.21 -8.38
CA ILE A 55 0.58 -7.01 -9.56
C ILE A 55 -0.69 -7.81 -9.23
N PRO A 56 -1.73 -7.77 -10.09
CA PRO A 56 -2.92 -8.58 -9.90
C PRO A 56 -2.58 -10.05 -9.71
N ARG A 57 -3.13 -10.65 -8.66
CA ARG A 57 -2.91 -12.07 -8.38
C ARG A 57 -3.75 -12.92 -9.31
N ARG A 58 -3.35 -14.15 -9.52
CA ARG A 58 -4.12 -15.09 -10.35
C ARG A 58 -5.29 -15.70 -9.58
N THR A 59 -5.24 -15.68 -8.25
CA THR A 59 -6.17 -16.37 -7.35
C THR A 59 -6.70 -15.42 -6.28
N TYR A 60 -7.83 -15.75 -5.69
CA TYR A 60 -8.31 -15.14 -4.44
C TYR A 60 -7.37 -15.51 -3.29
N ALA A 61 -7.53 -14.84 -2.13
CA ALA A 61 -6.68 -15.04 -0.97
C ALA A 61 -6.76 -16.50 -0.46
N PRO A 62 -5.70 -17.31 -0.61
CA PRO A 62 -5.75 -18.74 -0.28
C PRO A 62 -5.86 -19.01 1.22
N ASN A 63 -5.60 -18.01 2.05
CA ASN A 63 -5.77 -18.09 3.51
C ASN A 63 -7.21 -17.83 3.94
N VAL A 64 -8.04 -17.23 3.07
CA VAL A 64 -9.42 -16.85 3.33
C VAL A 64 -10.40 -17.74 2.59
N PHE A 65 -10.07 -18.12 1.36
CA PHE A 65 -10.95 -18.88 0.48
C PHE A 65 -10.44 -20.29 0.24
N ASP A 66 -11.37 -21.23 0.12
CA ASP A 66 -11.18 -22.54 -0.52
C ASP A 66 -11.42 -22.37 -2.02
N ASP A 67 -10.81 -23.22 -2.84
CA ASP A 67 -10.96 -23.18 -4.30
C ASP A 67 -10.65 -21.80 -4.90
N GLU A 68 -9.61 -21.16 -4.42
CA GLU A 68 -9.19 -19.81 -4.79
C GLU A 68 -8.98 -19.58 -6.29
N ASN A 69 -8.86 -20.68 -7.05
CA ASN A 69 -8.73 -20.66 -8.51
C ASN A 69 -10.08 -20.67 -9.25
N THR A 70 -11.19 -20.84 -8.55
CA THR A 70 -12.51 -20.88 -9.17
C THR A 70 -13.12 -19.50 -9.32
N SER A 71 -14.13 -19.39 -10.17
CA SER A 71 -14.93 -18.17 -10.30
C SER A 71 -15.90 -17.97 -9.12
N ASP A 72 -16.13 -18.99 -8.29
CA ASP A 72 -17.04 -18.96 -7.15
C ASP A 72 -16.40 -19.61 -5.90
N PRO A 73 -15.28 -19.02 -5.41
CA PRO A 73 -14.60 -19.53 -4.23
C PRO A 73 -15.52 -19.46 -3.02
N LYS A 74 -15.29 -20.33 -2.05
CA LYS A 74 -16.00 -20.34 -0.77
C LYS A 74 -15.10 -19.85 0.33
N ILE A 75 -15.64 -19.09 1.27
CA ILE A 75 -14.89 -18.74 2.50
C ILE A 75 -14.60 -20.05 3.24
N LYS A 76 -13.35 -20.19 3.68
CA LYS A 76 -12.92 -21.34 4.47
C LYS A 76 -13.79 -21.52 5.71
N THR A 77 -14.11 -22.77 6.02
CA THR A 77 -14.93 -23.13 7.18
C THR A 77 -14.41 -22.51 8.48
N THR A 78 -13.09 -22.43 8.65
CA THR A 78 -12.46 -21.83 9.85
C THR A 78 -12.70 -20.32 9.92
N VAL A 79 -12.58 -19.61 8.80
CA VAL A 79 -12.82 -18.17 8.70
C VAL A 79 -14.31 -17.88 8.89
N LYS A 80 -15.18 -18.63 8.21
CA LYS A 80 -16.63 -18.49 8.38
C LYS A 80 -17.06 -18.74 9.80
N ALA A 81 -16.57 -19.80 10.47
CA ALA A 81 -16.91 -20.09 11.85
C ALA A 81 -16.49 -18.97 12.82
N MET A 82 -15.38 -18.30 12.55
CA MET A 82 -14.94 -17.13 13.35
C MET A 82 -15.93 -15.97 13.18
N ILE A 83 -16.33 -15.67 11.94
CA ILE A 83 -17.30 -14.61 11.64
C ILE A 83 -18.67 -14.97 12.25
N ASP A 84 -19.17 -16.19 12.05
CA ASP A 84 -20.44 -16.67 12.59
C ASP A 84 -20.48 -16.59 14.12
N LYS A 85 -19.35 -16.89 14.77
CA LYS A 85 -19.23 -16.72 16.23
C LYS A 85 -19.42 -15.26 16.65
N GLN A 86 -18.84 -14.33 15.92
CA GLN A 86 -18.97 -12.90 16.21
C GLN A 86 -20.39 -12.40 15.92
N VAL A 87 -21.00 -12.85 14.82
CA VAL A 87 -22.41 -12.53 14.52
C VAL A 87 -23.33 -12.97 15.64
N LYS A 88 -23.14 -14.16 16.21
CA LYS A 88 -23.91 -14.62 17.39
C LYS A 88 -23.73 -13.73 18.61
N GLU A 89 -22.57 -13.12 18.81
CA GLU A 89 -22.40 -12.14 19.90
C GLU A 89 -23.17 -10.85 19.60
N PHE A 90 -23.22 -10.41 18.35
CA PHE A 90 -24.04 -9.28 17.93
C PHE A 90 -25.54 -9.54 18.11
N GLU A 91 -26.00 -10.74 17.79
CA GLU A 91 -27.41 -11.15 17.90
C GLU A 91 -27.93 -11.14 19.35
N LYS A 92 -27.06 -11.08 20.36
CA LYS A 92 -27.47 -10.88 21.75
C LYS A 92 -28.00 -9.46 22.03
N GLU A 93 -27.66 -8.51 21.14
CA GLU A 93 -28.12 -7.11 21.25
C GLU A 93 -29.36 -6.87 20.39
N TYR A 94 -29.29 -7.18 19.10
CA TYR A 94 -30.34 -7.09 18.12
C TYR A 94 -30.21 -8.19 17.06
N PRO A 95 -31.32 -8.63 16.45
CA PRO A 95 -31.22 -9.58 15.33
C PRO A 95 -30.37 -9.03 14.21
N VAL A 96 -29.53 -9.86 13.63
CA VAL A 96 -28.75 -9.54 12.42
C VAL A 96 -29.55 -10.00 11.21
N ILE A 97 -29.89 -9.04 10.32
CA ILE A 97 -30.68 -9.30 9.11
C ILE A 97 -29.77 -9.88 8.01
N LYS A 98 -28.57 -9.29 7.86
CA LYS A 98 -27.64 -9.62 6.77
C LYS A 98 -26.19 -9.35 7.20
N THR A 99 -25.29 -10.18 6.64
CA THR A 99 -23.86 -10.00 6.81
C THR A 99 -23.17 -10.17 5.46
N THR A 100 -22.48 -9.13 4.98
CA THR A 100 -21.72 -9.18 3.72
C THR A 100 -20.26 -8.81 3.95
N LEU A 101 -19.39 -9.45 3.20
CA LEU A 101 -17.99 -9.10 3.06
C LEU A 101 -17.84 -8.23 1.81
N ILE A 102 -17.10 -7.14 1.93
CA ILE A 102 -16.73 -6.22 0.84
C ILE A 102 -15.21 -6.01 0.83
N GLY A 103 -14.71 -5.17 -0.07
CA GLY A 103 -13.32 -4.77 -0.07
C GLY A 103 -12.41 -5.57 -1.01
N SER A 104 -11.14 -5.18 -1.05
CA SER A 104 -10.14 -5.70 -2.00
C SER A 104 -9.87 -7.20 -1.83
N ILE A 105 -10.11 -7.77 -0.66
CA ILE A 105 -9.94 -9.20 -0.38
C ILE A 105 -10.80 -10.09 -1.30
N LEU A 106 -11.91 -9.55 -1.80
CA LEU A 106 -12.82 -10.21 -2.75
C LEU A 106 -12.36 -10.11 -4.21
N THR A 107 -11.26 -9.43 -4.46
CA THR A 107 -10.69 -9.23 -5.80
C THR A 107 -9.39 -10.01 -5.94
N LYS A 108 -8.87 -10.15 -7.16
CA LYS A 108 -7.52 -10.71 -7.38
C LYS A 108 -6.42 -9.65 -7.20
N ARG A 109 -6.74 -8.51 -6.61
CA ARG A 109 -5.88 -7.35 -6.41
C ARG A 109 -5.58 -7.07 -4.94
N TYR A 110 -5.96 -8.00 -4.06
CA TYR A 110 -5.74 -7.87 -2.62
C TYR A 110 -4.26 -7.83 -2.25
N ARG A 111 -3.92 -7.07 -1.23
CA ARG A 111 -2.61 -7.04 -0.60
C ARG A 111 -2.45 -8.23 0.35
N ASN A 112 -1.21 -8.54 0.73
CA ASN A 112 -0.92 -9.65 1.67
C ASN A 112 -1.54 -9.44 3.06
N ASP A 113 -1.84 -8.21 3.40
CA ASP A 113 -2.41 -7.75 4.65
C ASP A 113 -3.80 -7.12 4.48
N ALA A 114 -4.41 -7.30 3.31
CA ALA A 114 -5.76 -6.81 3.04
C ALA A 114 -6.74 -7.27 4.12
N ASP A 115 -7.52 -6.35 4.62
CA ASP A 115 -8.54 -6.61 5.63
C ASP A 115 -9.80 -7.29 5.07
N LEU A 116 -10.58 -7.84 5.97
CA LEU A 116 -11.92 -8.33 5.70
C LEU A 116 -12.91 -7.31 6.24
N ASP A 117 -13.51 -6.54 5.35
CA ASP A 117 -14.51 -5.54 5.69
C ASP A 117 -15.91 -6.17 5.70
N ILE A 118 -16.48 -6.29 6.88
CA ILE A 118 -17.74 -7.00 7.10
C ILE A 118 -18.84 -6.02 7.49
N ASN A 119 -19.78 -5.81 6.58
CA ASN A 119 -21.00 -5.06 6.85
C ASN A 119 -22.02 -5.94 7.57
N VAL A 120 -22.50 -5.46 8.70
CA VAL A 120 -23.50 -6.14 9.54
C VAL A 120 -24.73 -5.28 9.65
N LEU A 121 -25.85 -5.70 9.04
CA LEU A 121 -27.14 -5.03 9.11
C LEU A 121 -27.97 -5.56 10.28
N PHE A 122 -28.30 -4.71 11.22
CA PHE A 122 -29.11 -5.01 12.40
C PHE A 122 -30.58 -4.63 12.20
N ASP A 123 -31.48 -5.41 12.79
CA ASP A 123 -32.90 -5.10 12.88
C ASP A 123 -33.17 -4.18 14.09
N VAL A 124 -33.03 -2.89 13.87
CA VAL A 124 -33.21 -1.87 14.91
C VAL A 124 -34.42 -1.00 14.56
N PRO A 125 -35.33 -0.71 15.55
CA PRO A 125 -36.45 0.20 15.33
C PRO A 125 -36.00 1.55 14.78
N GLU A 126 -36.76 2.11 13.84
CA GLU A 126 -36.39 3.30 13.06
C GLU A 126 -36.05 4.51 13.96
N ASP A 127 -36.81 4.71 14.99
CA ASP A 127 -36.65 5.80 15.97
C ASP A 127 -35.38 5.68 16.83
N LYS A 128 -34.70 4.51 16.81
CA LYS A 128 -33.51 4.21 17.63
C LYS A 128 -32.25 3.95 16.81
N ARG A 129 -32.32 3.95 15.48
CA ARG A 129 -31.25 3.51 14.60
C ARG A 129 -29.93 4.20 14.89
N GLU A 130 -29.89 5.51 14.97
CA GLU A 130 -28.67 6.27 15.17
C GLU A 130 -28.09 6.09 16.60
N GLU A 131 -28.96 6.13 17.61
CA GLU A 131 -28.53 5.92 18.99
C GLU A 131 -27.92 4.52 19.17
N GLU A 132 -28.59 3.50 18.66
CA GLU A 132 -28.14 2.12 18.77
C GLU A 132 -26.89 1.84 17.91
N ARG A 133 -26.79 2.44 16.74
CA ARG A 133 -25.57 2.37 15.92
C ARG A 133 -24.36 2.87 16.70
N LEU A 134 -24.45 4.03 17.34
CA LEU A 134 -23.40 4.61 18.16
C LEU A 134 -23.09 3.74 19.39
N ARG A 135 -24.14 3.24 20.07
CA ARG A 135 -24.00 2.37 21.25
C ARG A 135 -23.27 1.07 20.90
N LEU A 136 -23.70 0.39 19.83
CA LEU A 136 -23.13 -0.86 19.38
C LEU A 136 -21.67 -0.66 18.88
N SER A 137 -21.43 0.41 18.14
CA SER A 137 -20.08 0.76 17.68
C SER A 137 -19.14 1.01 18.88
N LYS A 138 -19.60 1.76 19.88
CA LYS A 138 -18.83 1.98 21.11
C LYS A 138 -18.58 0.67 21.86
N LYS A 139 -19.58 -0.21 21.92
CA LYS A 139 -19.48 -1.49 22.62
C LYS A 139 -18.50 -2.45 21.95
N PHE A 140 -18.55 -2.59 20.65
CA PHE A 140 -17.83 -3.65 19.95
C PHE A 140 -16.57 -3.18 19.22
N LEU A 141 -16.54 -1.94 18.73
CA LEU A 141 -15.50 -1.47 17.83
C LEU A 141 -14.55 -0.42 18.42
N SER A 142 -14.90 0.18 19.56
CA SER A 142 -14.09 1.24 20.15
C SER A 142 -12.74 0.71 20.63
N SER A 143 -11.66 1.38 20.25
CA SER A 143 -10.30 1.10 20.72
C SER A 143 -10.13 1.26 22.25
N SER A 144 -11.03 2.02 22.91
CA SER A 144 -11.06 2.15 24.36
C SER A 144 -11.66 0.91 25.07
N ASN A 145 -12.31 0.01 24.34
CA ASN A 145 -12.82 -1.24 24.87
C ASN A 145 -11.75 -2.33 24.74
N PRO A 146 -11.25 -2.95 25.82
CA PRO A 146 -10.28 -4.03 25.76
C PRO A 146 -10.81 -5.28 25.02
N ASP A 147 -12.13 -5.43 24.96
CA ASP A 147 -12.80 -6.53 24.27
C ASP A 147 -13.19 -6.18 22.82
N ASN A 148 -12.73 -5.03 22.31
CA ASN A 148 -13.04 -4.65 20.94
C ASN A 148 -12.59 -5.74 19.95
N ILE A 149 -13.34 -5.86 18.85
CA ILE A 149 -13.13 -6.91 17.84
C ILE A 149 -12.52 -6.39 16.56
N GLN A 150 -12.37 -5.07 16.45
CA GLN A 150 -11.85 -4.40 15.25
C GLN A 150 -10.37 -4.68 15.05
N GLY A 151 -9.99 -4.99 13.82
CA GLY A 151 -8.60 -5.23 13.47
C GLY A 151 -8.00 -6.54 14.00
N LYS A 152 -8.80 -7.46 14.56
CA LYS A 152 -8.29 -8.77 14.99
C LYS A 152 -7.93 -9.63 13.80
N LEU A 153 -6.71 -10.16 13.81
CA LEU A 153 -6.22 -11.02 12.74
C LEU A 153 -6.99 -12.36 12.69
N ILE A 154 -7.25 -12.82 11.48
CA ILE A 154 -7.62 -14.22 11.26
C ILE A 154 -6.44 -15.10 11.70
N PRO A 155 -6.65 -16.11 12.54
CA PRO A 155 -5.58 -16.96 13.03
C PRO A 155 -4.74 -17.58 11.90
N GLY A 156 -3.42 -17.41 11.97
CA GLY A 156 -2.48 -17.92 10.97
C GLY A 156 -2.36 -17.07 9.70
N THR A 157 -2.94 -15.86 9.68
CA THR A 157 -2.87 -14.94 8.54
C THR A 157 -2.40 -13.55 8.98
N LYS A 158 -2.21 -12.65 8.00
CA LYS A 158 -1.97 -11.22 8.21
C LYS A 158 -3.24 -10.38 7.97
N HIS A 159 -4.37 -11.03 7.72
CA HIS A 159 -5.63 -10.36 7.38
C HIS A 159 -6.39 -9.96 8.64
N PRO A 160 -6.52 -8.65 8.94
CA PRO A 160 -7.39 -8.18 10.00
C PRO A 160 -8.86 -8.24 9.58
N VAL A 161 -9.75 -8.31 10.55
CA VAL A 161 -11.20 -8.28 10.31
C VAL A 161 -11.75 -6.98 10.87
N ASN A 162 -12.45 -6.25 10.03
CA ASN A 162 -13.16 -5.02 10.38
C ASN A 162 -14.67 -5.23 10.26
N TYR A 163 -15.41 -4.79 11.26
CA TYR A 163 -16.88 -4.87 11.24
C TYR A 163 -17.47 -3.48 11.16
N TYR A 164 -18.48 -3.33 10.32
CA TYR A 164 -19.25 -2.09 10.15
C TYR A 164 -20.68 -2.33 10.63
N ILE A 165 -21.07 -1.61 11.67
CA ILE A 165 -22.39 -1.71 12.26
C ILE A 165 -23.35 -0.79 11.52
N ILE A 166 -24.34 -1.36 10.87
CA ILE A 166 -25.34 -0.67 10.06
C ILE A 166 -26.72 -0.99 10.61
N THR A 167 -27.52 0.05 10.85
CA THR A 167 -28.84 -0.04 11.46
C THR A 167 -29.97 0.39 10.50
N ASP A 168 -29.63 0.81 9.29
CA ASP A 168 -30.58 1.15 8.25
C ASP A 168 -30.29 0.45 6.92
N ARG A 169 -31.34 0.11 6.21
CA ARG A 169 -31.28 -0.67 4.98
C ARG A 169 -30.69 0.14 3.81
N GLU A 170 -30.97 1.42 3.76
CA GLU A 170 -30.54 2.29 2.67
C GLU A 170 -29.00 2.45 2.67
N THR A 171 -28.42 2.71 3.84
CA THR A 171 -26.96 2.75 4.02
C THR A 171 -26.31 1.41 3.64
N TYR A 172 -26.89 0.30 4.11
CA TYR A 172 -26.36 -1.03 3.78
C TYR A 172 -26.38 -1.31 2.27
N ASP A 173 -27.51 -1.06 1.62
CA ASP A 173 -27.65 -1.30 0.19
C ASP A 173 -26.74 -0.36 -0.62
N SER A 174 -26.59 0.92 -0.21
CA SER A 174 -25.69 1.89 -0.84
C SER A 174 -24.22 1.49 -0.75
N GLN A 175 -23.76 1.00 0.43
CA GLN A 175 -22.38 0.52 0.57
C GLN A 175 -22.10 -0.69 -0.30
N ASN A 176 -23.04 -1.65 -0.35
CA ASN A 176 -22.89 -2.83 -1.20
C ASN A 176 -22.95 -2.48 -2.70
N GLU A 177 -23.74 -1.50 -3.10
CA GLU A 177 -23.81 -1.04 -4.48
C GLU A 177 -22.50 -0.39 -4.94
N LYS A 178 -21.89 0.43 -4.09
CA LYS A 178 -20.61 1.11 -4.36
C LYS A 178 -19.42 0.16 -4.35
N ALA A 179 -19.47 -0.93 -3.58
CA ALA A 179 -18.38 -1.87 -3.47
C ALA A 179 -18.08 -2.57 -4.82
N ASP A 180 -16.82 -2.78 -5.15
CA ASP A 180 -16.37 -3.51 -6.36
C ASP A 180 -16.87 -4.96 -6.39
N ALA A 181 -16.93 -5.58 -5.22
CA ALA A 181 -17.43 -6.94 -5.05
C ALA A 181 -18.15 -7.07 -3.71
N VAL A 182 -19.16 -7.93 -3.66
CA VAL A 182 -19.94 -8.23 -2.46
C VAL A 182 -20.13 -9.73 -2.32
N PHE A 183 -19.81 -10.24 -1.14
CA PHE A 183 -19.93 -11.65 -0.82
C PHE A 183 -20.89 -11.83 0.37
N ASP A 184 -21.91 -12.66 0.19
CA ASP A 184 -22.88 -13.02 1.24
C ASP A 184 -22.28 -14.12 2.12
N ILE A 185 -22.06 -13.81 3.39
CA ILE A 185 -21.42 -14.74 4.33
C ILE A 185 -22.33 -15.89 4.70
N GLU A 186 -23.64 -15.65 4.79
CA GLU A 186 -24.63 -16.69 5.13
C GLU A 186 -24.70 -17.76 4.04
N SER A 187 -24.98 -17.35 2.79
CA SER A 187 -25.05 -18.26 1.64
C SER A 187 -23.68 -18.70 1.11
N ASN A 188 -22.59 -18.11 1.63
CA ASN A 188 -21.20 -18.38 1.27
C ASN A 188 -20.97 -18.28 -0.25
N ARG A 189 -21.41 -17.15 -0.86
CA ARG A 189 -21.29 -16.90 -2.31
C ARG A 189 -21.25 -15.42 -2.65
N PHE A 190 -20.73 -15.11 -3.83
CA PHE A 190 -20.79 -13.75 -4.37
C PHE A 190 -22.24 -13.33 -4.68
N ILE A 191 -22.63 -12.14 -4.23
CA ILE A 191 -23.80 -11.40 -4.69
C ILE A 191 -23.41 -10.51 -5.89
N LYS A 192 -22.28 -9.82 -5.77
CA LYS A 192 -21.67 -8.99 -6.82
C LYS A 192 -20.25 -9.47 -7.02
N ARG A 193 -19.91 -9.87 -8.24
CA ARG A 193 -18.55 -10.32 -8.57
C ARG A 193 -17.68 -9.12 -8.92
N PRO A 194 -16.38 -9.17 -8.61
CA PRO A 194 -15.45 -8.14 -9.08
C PRO A 194 -15.37 -8.17 -10.60
N GLU A 195 -15.26 -7.01 -11.20
CA GLU A 195 -14.96 -6.92 -12.62
C GLU A 195 -13.53 -7.41 -12.90
N ASP A 196 -13.33 -8.07 -14.04
CA ASP A 196 -11.99 -8.40 -14.50
C ASP A 196 -11.24 -7.13 -14.84
N PHE A 197 -10.08 -6.99 -14.21
CA PHE A 197 -9.24 -5.82 -14.39
C PHE A 197 -8.06 -6.13 -15.32
N THR A 198 -7.91 -5.33 -16.37
CA THR A 198 -6.79 -5.40 -17.28
C THR A 198 -5.86 -4.21 -17.07
N PHE A 199 -4.94 -4.33 -16.12
CA PHE A 199 -3.84 -3.38 -15.99
C PHE A 199 -2.57 -4.03 -16.52
N ASP A 200 -2.04 -3.49 -17.62
CA ASP A 200 -0.79 -3.98 -18.19
C ASP A 200 0.39 -3.16 -17.66
N ILE A 201 0.99 -3.65 -16.58
CA ILE A 201 2.17 -3.05 -15.98
C ILE A 201 3.35 -2.98 -16.95
N ASN A 202 3.40 -3.85 -17.96
CA ASN A 202 4.52 -3.86 -18.90
C ASN A 202 4.58 -2.58 -19.75
N LEU A 203 3.46 -1.84 -19.84
CA LEU A 203 3.45 -0.52 -20.50
C LEU A 203 4.37 0.47 -19.77
N TYR A 204 4.53 0.33 -18.46
CA TYR A 204 5.30 1.25 -17.61
C TYR A 204 6.70 0.73 -17.29
N LEU A 205 6.88 -0.61 -17.22
CA LEU A 205 8.17 -1.21 -16.87
C LEU A 205 9.27 -0.81 -17.82
N LYS A 206 9.00 -0.73 -19.13
CA LYS A 206 10.00 -0.30 -20.13
C LYS A 206 10.46 1.13 -19.92
N ASP A 207 9.54 2.03 -19.62
CA ASP A 207 9.87 3.44 -19.40
C ASP A 207 10.65 3.59 -18.09
N PHE A 208 10.26 2.86 -17.04
CA PHE A 208 10.99 2.82 -15.80
C PHE A 208 12.42 2.26 -15.97
N GLU A 209 12.58 1.09 -16.59
CA GLU A 209 13.89 0.48 -16.86
C GLU A 209 14.79 1.40 -17.69
N LYS A 210 14.22 2.08 -18.70
CA LYS A 210 14.95 3.03 -19.51
C LYS A 210 15.47 4.20 -18.68
N LYS A 211 14.64 4.78 -17.79
CA LYS A 211 15.05 5.88 -16.92
C LYS A 211 16.13 5.46 -15.92
N VAL A 212 16.03 4.26 -15.35
CA VAL A 212 17.08 3.71 -14.47
C VAL A 212 18.41 3.58 -15.24
N GLN A 213 18.39 3.08 -16.48
CA GLN A 213 19.59 2.98 -17.31
C GLN A 213 20.19 4.36 -17.65
N GLU A 214 19.36 5.35 -17.97
CA GLU A 214 19.79 6.73 -18.23
C GLU A 214 20.52 7.30 -17.01
N ILE A 215 19.96 7.14 -15.80
CA ILE A 215 20.59 7.58 -14.54
C ILE A 215 21.92 6.88 -14.31
N ASP A 216 22.03 5.57 -14.55
CA ASP A 216 23.27 4.82 -14.36
C ASP A 216 24.40 5.30 -15.30
N VAL A 217 24.06 5.66 -16.54
CA VAL A 217 25.00 6.25 -17.50
C VAL A 217 25.49 7.59 -16.99
N ILE A 218 24.59 8.50 -16.63
CA ILE A 218 24.91 9.84 -16.14
C ILE A 218 25.75 9.76 -14.86
N LYS A 219 25.41 8.83 -13.94
CA LYS A 219 26.17 8.58 -12.72
C LYS A 219 27.61 8.14 -13.02
N GLY A 220 27.82 7.28 -14.04
CA GLY A 220 29.14 6.87 -14.50
C GLY A 220 29.97 8.02 -15.06
N GLU A 221 29.34 8.96 -15.77
CA GLU A 221 29.98 10.17 -16.27
C GLU A 221 30.28 11.18 -15.17
N LEU A 222 29.37 11.37 -14.24
CA LEU A 222 29.55 12.26 -13.09
C LEU A 222 30.75 11.81 -12.23
N LYS A 223 30.90 10.50 -12.00
CA LYS A 223 32.09 9.97 -11.28
C LYS A 223 33.39 10.35 -11.98
N ARG A 224 33.43 10.32 -13.29
CA ARG A 224 34.64 10.75 -14.06
C ARG A 224 34.90 12.23 -13.89
N ASP A 225 33.87 13.07 -14.06
CA ASP A 225 34.01 14.52 -13.90
C ASP A 225 34.47 14.91 -12.47
N VAL A 226 34.02 14.17 -11.45
CA VAL A 226 34.50 14.38 -10.05
C VAL A 226 35.97 14.04 -9.90
N ILE A 227 36.44 12.95 -10.52
CA ILE A 227 37.86 12.59 -10.51
C ILE A 227 38.67 13.68 -11.23
N ASP A 228 38.22 14.09 -12.42
CA ASP A 228 38.88 15.17 -13.18
C ASP A 228 38.94 16.48 -12.41
N TYR A 229 37.87 16.81 -11.66
CA TYR A 229 37.85 17.98 -10.77
C TYR A 229 38.91 17.87 -9.68
N ASP A 230 39.01 16.72 -9.02
CA ASP A 230 39.99 16.50 -7.93
C ASP A 230 41.43 16.57 -8.43
N ASP A 231 41.68 16.14 -9.67
CA ASP A 231 43.02 16.17 -10.28
C ASP A 231 43.41 17.60 -10.76
N LEU A 232 42.41 18.40 -11.19
CA LEU A 232 42.65 19.70 -11.79
C LEU A 232 42.45 20.89 -10.86
N LYS A 233 41.82 20.71 -9.72
CA LYS A 233 41.47 21.81 -8.78
C LYS A 233 42.66 22.62 -8.29
N GLU A 234 43.88 22.08 -8.41
CA GLU A 234 45.12 22.74 -8.02
C GLU A 234 45.85 23.44 -9.18
N LEU A 235 45.35 23.28 -10.44
CA LEU A 235 46.07 23.72 -11.62
C LEU A 235 45.59 25.07 -12.17
N GLU A 236 44.40 25.18 -12.70
CA GLU A 236 43.90 26.42 -13.33
C GLU A 236 42.44 26.73 -12.96
N PRO A 237 42.10 28.00 -12.54
CA PRO A 237 40.73 28.35 -12.12
C PRO A 237 39.68 28.28 -13.26
N SER A 238 40.08 28.43 -14.54
CA SER A 238 39.17 28.35 -15.67
C SER A 238 38.66 26.94 -15.90
N ASP A 239 39.55 25.94 -15.83
CA ASP A 239 39.25 24.54 -16.10
C ASP A 239 38.37 23.97 -15.01
N VAL A 240 38.59 24.42 -13.76
CA VAL A 240 37.75 24.04 -12.59
C VAL A 240 36.30 24.53 -12.78
N ARG A 241 36.10 25.71 -13.36
CA ARG A 241 34.75 26.25 -13.60
C ARG A 241 33.99 25.41 -14.61
N ASP A 242 34.64 25.04 -15.73
CA ASP A 242 34.02 24.23 -16.77
C ASP A 242 33.61 22.83 -16.26
N ILE A 243 34.45 22.23 -15.42
CA ILE A 243 34.12 20.94 -14.79
C ILE A 243 32.93 21.08 -13.84
N LYS A 244 32.92 22.15 -13.02
CA LYS A 244 31.80 22.44 -12.13
C LYS A 244 30.49 22.60 -12.89
N ASP A 245 30.50 23.37 -13.99
CA ASP A 245 29.32 23.61 -14.80
C ASP A 245 28.80 22.27 -15.42
N ARG A 246 29.70 21.36 -15.81
CA ARG A 246 29.33 20.02 -16.28
C ARG A 246 28.73 19.17 -15.19
N VAL A 247 29.33 19.19 -14.00
CA VAL A 247 28.80 18.46 -12.81
C VAL A 247 27.41 18.97 -12.46
N ASP A 248 27.23 20.29 -12.39
CA ASP A 248 25.93 20.89 -12.07
C ASP A 248 24.88 20.54 -13.12
N ALA A 249 25.22 20.54 -14.41
CA ALA A 249 24.31 20.12 -15.48
C ALA A 249 23.88 18.65 -15.33
N LYS A 250 24.81 17.74 -15.06
CA LYS A 250 24.51 16.31 -14.85
C LYS A 250 23.68 16.07 -13.61
N VAL A 251 23.91 16.81 -12.53
CA VAL A 251 23.08 16.76 -11.33
C VAL A 251 21.63 17.17 -11.63
N GLN A 252 21.45 18.23 -12.47
CA GLN A 252 20.10 18.64 -12.87
C GLN A 252 19.41 17.60 -13.77
N GLU A 253 20.17 16.95 -14.65
CA GLU A 253 19.66 15.87 -15.51
C GLU A 253 19.20 14.67 -14.66
N ILE A 254 20.00 14.22 -13.69
CA ILE A 254 19.62 13.16 -12.75
C ILE A 254 18.36 13.55 -11.97
N LYS A 255 18.26 14.79 -11.50
CA LYS A 255 17.07 15.28 -10.78
C LYS A 255 15.83 15.22 -11.65
N LYS A 256 15.94 15.56 -12.92
CA LYS A 256 14.85 15.48 -13.88
C LYS A 256 14.42 14.02 -14.08
N ASP A 257 15.37 13.11 -14.31
CA ASP A 257 15.07 11.70 -14.51
C ASP A 257 14.44 11.04 -13.27
N LEU A 258 14.88 11.45 -12.08
CA LEU A 258 14.24 11.02 -10.83
C LEU A 258 12.80 11.55 -10.71
N GLN A 259 12.55 12.80 -11.16
CA GLN A 259 11.19 13.33 -11.20
C GLN A 259 10.32 12.55 -12.21
N ASP A 260 10.86 12.24 -13.38
CA ASP A 260 10.16 11.42 -14.38
C ASP A 260 9.78 10.02 -13.82
N ILE A 261 10.64 9.41 -13.01
CA ILE A 261 10.35 8.14 -12.31
C ILE A 261 9.22 8.31 -11.30
N ILE A 262 9.20 9.41 -10.53
CA ILE A 262 8.12 9.72 -9.60
C ILE A 262 6.81 9.90 -10.37
N ASP A 263 6.83 10.68 -11.46
CA ASP A 263 5.65 10.93 -12.29
C ASP A 263 5.09 9.64 -12.93
N ILE A 264 5.96 8.69 -13.31
CA ILE A 264 5.56 7.35 -13.76
C ILE A 264 4.86 6.61 -12.60
N GLY A 265 5.43 6.64 -11.41
CA GLY A 265 4.85 6.03 -10.22
C GLY A 265 3.47 6.59 -9.87
N ASP A 266 3.36 7.92 -9.87
CA ASP A 266 2.09 8.62 -9.60
C ASP A 266 1.02 8.29 -10.65
N LYS A 267 1.42 8.21 -11.92
CA LYS A 267 0.51 7.82 -13.00
C LYS A 267 0.03 6.38 -12.85
N VAL A 268 0.92 5.45 -12.54
CA VAL A 268 0.57 4.05 -12.25
C VAL A 268 -0.39 3.96 -11.08
N ASP A 269 -0.13 4.70 -9.99
CA ASP A 269 -1.00 4.70 -8.83
C ASP A 269 -2.36 5.34 -9.12
N ALA A 270 -2.40 6.43 -9.88
CA ALA A 270 -3.66 7.07 -10.30
C ALA A 270 -4.51 6.13 -11.19
N GLU A 271 -3.89 5.44 -12.15
CA GLU A 271 -4.61 4.46 -12.98
C GLU A 271 -5.06 3.25 -12.17
N ARG A 272 -4.22 2.78 -11.24
CA ARG A 272 -4.59 1.75 -10.30
C ARG A 272 -5.81 2.17 -9.47
N ARG A 273 -5.80 3.36 -8.87
CA ARG A 273 -6.94 3.90 -8.11
C ARG A 273 -8.18 4.05 -8.99
N ALA A 274 -8.06 4.60 -10.18
CA ALA A 274 -9.20 4.75 -11.10
C ALA A 274 -9.83 3.41 -11.48
N ALA A 275 -9.05 2.34 -11.48
CA ALA A 275 -9.53 0.99 -11.74
C ALA A 275 -10.12 0.29 -10.52
N PHE A 276 -9.68 0.68 -9.32
CA PHE A 276 -10.11 0.05 -8.06
C PHE A 276 -11.25 0.78 -7.39
N ASP A 277 -11.27 2.09 -7.56
CA ASP A 277 -12.06 2.89 -6.68
C ASP A 277 -12.56 4.14 -7.37
N ARG A 278 -13.81 4.25 -7.32
CA ARG A 278 -14.46 5.41 -7.89
C ARG A 278 -14.82 6.45 -6.86
N ASP A 279 -14.72 6.16 -5.55
CA ASP A 279 -15.23 7.07 -4.54
C ASP A 279 -14.70 6.89 -3.10
N MET A 280 -13.51 6.29 -2.86
CA MET A 280 -12.93 6.36 -1.50
C MET A 280 -12.33 7.75 -1.28
N THR A 281 -12.91 8.51 -0.40
CA THR A 281 -12.31 9.74 0.09
C THR A 281 -11.14 9.44 1.02
N PRO A 282 -10.11 10.32 1.11
CA PRO A 282 -8.91 10.08 1.92
C PRO A 282 -9.14 9.89 3.43
N ASP A 283 -10.38 10.03 3.89
CA ASP A 283 -10.77 10.03 5.30
C ASP A 283 -11.66 8.84 5.71
N GLU A 284 -11.80 7.82 4.85
CA GLU A 284 -12.56 6.61 5.17
C GLU A 284 -11.70 5.35 5.28
#